data_adc9931d87f5c4a8d0b84e7dd4de5440
#
_entry.id   adc9931d87f5c4a8d0b84e7dd4de5440
#
_cell.length_a   1.000
_cell.length_b   1.000
_cell.length_c   1.000
_cell.angle_alpha   90.00
_cell.angle_beta   90.00
_cell.angle_gamma   90.00
#
_symmetry.space_group_name_H-M   'P 1'
#
loop_
_entity.id
_entity.type
_entity.pdbx_description
1 polymer ?
#
loop_
_entity_poly.entity_id
_entity_poly.type
_entity_poly.pdbx_seq_one_letter_code
_entity_poly.pdbx_strand_id
1 'polypeptide(L)'
;MTTPPPPQLLHPSPQDQVDDLTQEILLRIPPYKPKRLVRCSAVCKPWRLLLTDPAFLRRYRAFHGVPPMLGFLFNVKLPRNRFVARFVRTTSFRPRTLDHSDWYARDSRHGRVLFHNPSYVEGDPDLVVWNPITDEKWQLAFPSLDFEDWDAAVLCAAFGGCDHLDCHGGPFLVAFVGTDNEGITSACVYSSETATWSDATVAEHPNDFAIMNMKPSELVGNTIYFIAVDSKTIVEYDLGRRQLAFIDPPFAYQGCGVLMPAMGGGLGFTGVRGSCLYLWSREAGPDGTAAWTQRRVIELNTLPTRAPLYGPTAAAVGFAAGLGVIFVTTDAGVFAINLKSCIAKKVSNRGSIDTIIPYTTFYTPDHATG
;
A
#
# COMPACT_ATOMS: atom_id res chain seq x y z
N MET A 1 33.59 -60.88 3.58
CA MET A 1 32.56 -59.79 3.47
C MET A 1 32.97 -58.69 4.44
N THR A 2 33.61 -57.65 3.93
CA THR A 2 34.07 -56.50 4.73
C THR A 2 32.94 -55.47 4.72
N THR A 3 32.39 -55.19 5.87
CA THR A 3 31.42 -54.11 6.11
C THR A 3 32.03 -52.75 5.77
N PRO A 4 31.35 -51.87 5.00
CA PRO A 4 31.85 -50.54 4.75
C PRO A 4 31.87 -49.73 6.05
N PRO A 5 32.85 -48.81 6.23
CA PRO A 5 32.91 -47.97 7.41
C PRO A 5 31.72 -47.02 7.50
N PRO A 6 31.26 -46.65 8.71
CA PRO A 6 30.14 -45.72 8.89
C PRO A 6 30.49 -44.36 8.32
N PRO A 7 29.49 -43.58 7.79
CA PRO A 7 29.73 -42.27 7.29
C PRO A 7 30.27 -41.35 8.39
N GLN A 8 31.43 -40.77 8.16
CA GLN A 8 32.00 -39.76 9.05
C GLN A 8 31.13 -38.48 8.98
N LEU A 9 30.55 -38.11 10.10
CA LEU A 9 29.93 -36.79 10.30
C LEU A 9 31.07 -35.76 10.19
N LEU A 10 31.15 -35.09 9.06
CA LEU A 10 32.02 -33.95 8.85
C LEU A 10 31.61 -32.82 9.82
N HIS A 11 32.38 -32.61 10.87
CA HIS A 11 32.22 -31.43 11.71
C HIS A 11 32.51 -30.18 10.86
N PRO A 12 31.67 -29.13 10.91
CA PRO A 12 31.95 -27.89 10.19
C PRO A 12 33.28 -27.29 10.60
N SER A 13 34.01 -26.76 9.63
CA SER A 13 35.29 -26.10 9.90
C SER A 13 35.08 -24.84 10.77
N PRO A 14 36.09 -24.39 11.51
CA PRO A 14 36.01 -23.12 12.26
C PRO A 14 35.59 -21.92 11.37
N GLN A 15 35.97 -21.94 10.09
CA GLN A 15 35.61 -20.92 9.12
C GLN A 15 34.10 -21.00 8.77
N ASP A 16 33.58 -22.19 8.57
CA ASP A 16 32.15 -22.40 8.29
C ASP A 16 31.30 -21.92 9.46
N GLN A 17 31.73 -22.14 10.70
CA GLN A 17 31.05 -21.68 11.91
C GLN A 17 31.04 -20.15 12.02
N VAL A 18 32.13 -19.47 11.64
CA VAL A 18 32.23 -18.00 11.64
C VAL A 18 31.33 -17.42 10.55
N ASP A 19 31.28 -18.06 9.39
CA ASP A 19 30.42 -17.64 8.27
C ASP A 19 28.94 -17.81 8.63
N ASP A 20 28.54 -18.90 9.26
CA ASP A 20 27.19 -19.14 9.76
C ASP A 20 26.78 -18.10 10.83
N LEU A 21 27.66 -17.81 11.78
CA LEU A 21 27.41 -16.80 12.81
C LEU A 21 27.26 -15.41 12.20
N THR A 22 28.07 -15.09 11.20
CA THR A 22 27.99 -13.83 10.47
C THR A 22 26.66 -13.69 9.75
N GLN A 23 26.19 -14.74 9.07
CA GLN A 23 24.87 -14.77 8.43
C GLN A 23 23.76 -14.51 9.44
N GLU A 24 23.80 -15.18 10.60
CA GLU A 24 22.81 -15.02 11.66
C GLU A 24 22.78 -13.60 12.25
N ILE A 25 23.91 -12.93 12.38
CA ILE A 25 24.00 -11.53 12.84
C ILE A 25 23.41 -10.60 11.78
N LEU A 26 23.79 -10.77 10.52
CA LEU A 26 23.32 -9.92 9.42
C LEU A 26 21.81 -10.10 9.17
N LEU A 27 21.30 -11.32 9.34
CA LEU A 27 19.87 -11.62 9.25
C LEU A 27 19.03 -10.84 10.26
N ARG A 28 19.55 -10.53 11.44
CA ARG A 28 18.86 -9.80 12.51
C ARG A 28 18.90 -8.28 12.38
N ILE A 29 19.56 -7.75 11.36
CA ILE A 29 19.55 -6.29 11.10
C ILE A 29 18.15 -5.86 10.73
N PRO A 30 17.53 -4.90 11.47
CA PRO A 30 16.14 -4.52 11.23
C PRO A 30 15.94 -3.85 9.85
N PRO A 31 14.92 -4.25 9.06
CA PRO A 31 14.70 -3.72 7.71
C PRO A 31 14.30 -2.24 7.69
N TYR A 32 13.78 -1.70 8.81
CA TYR A 32 13.50 -0.26 8.93
C TYR A 32 14.78 0.60 9.14
N LYS A 33 15.96 -0.03 9.15
CA LYS A 33 17.28 0.65 9.16
C LYS A 33 18.09 0.28 7.91
N PRO A 34 17.59 0.53 6.70
CA PRO A 34 18.20 0.05 5.46
C PRO A 34 19.66 0.51 5.31
N LYS A 35 20.00 1.72 5.77
CA LYS A 35 21.39 2.23 5.76
C LYS A 35 22.37 1.34 6.56
N ARG A 36 21.92 0.60 7.57
CA ARG A 36 22.80 -0.33 8.30
C ARG A 36 23.19 -1.50 7.42
N LEU A 37 22.20 -2.10 6.74
CA LEU A 37 22.45 -3.23 5.85
C LEU A 37 23.38 -2.85 4.70
N VAL A 38 23.12 -1.68 4.06
CA VAL A 38 23.99 -1.13 3.01
C VAL A 38 25.41 -0.85 3.53
N ARG A 39 25.56 -0.33 4.76
CA ARG A 39 26.90 -0.14 5.36
C ARG A 39 27.62 -1.45 5.63
N CYS A 40 26.92 -2.48 6.06
CA CYS A 40 27.49 -3.81 6.25
C CYS A 40 28.03 -4.39 4.93
N SER A 41 27.37 -4.15 3.80
CA SER A 41 27.88 -4.60 2.49
C SER A 41 29.17 -3.89 2.06
N ALA A 42 29.48 -2.74 2.66
CA ALA A 42 30.70 -1.99 2.40
C ALA A 42 31.88 -2.35 3.35
N VAL A 43 31.68 -3.23 4.33
CA VAL A 43 32.71 -3.58 5.32
C VAL A 43 33.81 -4.42 4.70
N CYS A 44 33.48 -5.50 3.99
CA CYS A 44 34.42 -6.39 3.33
C CYS A 44 33.75 -7.13 2.16
N LYS A 45 34.57 -7.70 1.28
CA LYS A 45 34.12 -8.44 0.11
C LYS A 45 33.19 -9.63 0.46
N PRO A 46 33.51 -10.49 1.45
CA PRO A 46 32.60 -11.58 1.85
C PRO A 46 31.22 -11.09 2.28
N TRP A 47 31.15 -10.04 3.10
CA TRP A 47 29.86 -9.48 3.53
C TRP A 47 29.07 -8.87 2.38
N ARG A 48 29.74 -8.23 1.44
CA ARG A 48 29.08 -7.72 0.24
C ARG A 48 28.49 -8.84 -0.60
N LEU A 49 29.26 -9.90 -0.87
CA LEU A 49 28.79 -11.06 -1.63
C LEU A 49 27.59 -11.71 -0.95
N LEU A 50 27.64 -11.91 0.37
CA LEU A 50 26.52 -12.47 1.13
C LEU A 50 25.28 -11.57 1.08
N LEU A 51 25.42 -10.27 1.31
CA LEU A 51 24.31 -9.31 1.35
C LEU A 51 23.72 -8.95 -0.02
N THR A 52 24.35 -9.42 -1.10
CA THR A 52 23.80 -9.35 -2.48
C THR A 52 23.42 -10.74 -3.01
N ASP A 53 23.65 -11.80 -2.22
CA ASP A 53 23.27 -13.15 -2.61
C ASP A 53 21.74 -13.32 -2.58
N PRO A 54 21.10 -13.75 -3.68
CA PRO A 54 19.64 -13.91 -3.74
C PRO A 54 19.08 -14.90 -2.70
N ALA A 55 19.84 -15.94 -2.31
CA ALA A 55 19.38 -16.90 -1.32
C ALA A 55 19.36 -16.29 0.09
N PHE A 56 20.41 -15.53 0.46
CA PHE A 56 20.42 -14.79 1.71
C PHE A 56 19.30 -13.74 1.76
N LEU A 57 19.10 -12.99 0.68
CA LEU A 57 18.07 -11.95 0.62
C LEU A 57 16.64 -12.53 0.73
N ARG A 58 16.36 -13.66 0.09
CA ARG A 58 15.09 -14.38 0.30
C ARG A 58 14.92 -14.79 1.76
N ARG A 59 15.97 -15.37 2.39
CA ARG A 59 15.95 -15.74 3.82
C ARG A 59 15.74 -14.51 4.71
N TYR A 60 16.40 -13.39 4.41
CA TYR A 60 16.25 -12.12 5.13
C TYR A 60 14.81 -11.59 5.07
N ARG A 61 14.21 -11.54 3.89
CA ARG A 61 12.82 -11.12 3.70
C ARG A 61 11.85 -12.05 4.43
N ALA A 62 12.02 -13.36 4.29
CA ALA A 62 11.21 -14.37 4.97
C ALA A 62 11.34 -14.28 6.51
N PHE A 63 12.55 -14.05 7.04
CA PHE A 63 12.81 -13.90 8.47
C PHE A 63 12.07 -12.70 9.07
N HIS A 64 12.02 -11.59 8.37
CA HIS A 64 11.33 -10.38 8.83
C HIS A 64 9.83 -10.40 8.50
N GLY A 65 9.42 -11.09 7.46
CA GLY A 65 8.03 -11.32 7.06
C GLY A 65 7.30 -10.08 6.56
N VAL A 66 7.43 -8.96 7.27
CA VAL A 66 6.71 -7.71 6.95
C VAL A 66 7.69 -6.65 6.43
N PRO A 67 7.46 -6.12 5.20
CA PRO A 67 8.24 -5.03 4.67
C PRO A 67 8.12 -3.76 5.53
N PRO A 68 9.21 -3.01 5.74
CA PRO A 68 9.14 -1.75 6.46
C PRO A 68 8.47 -0.67 5.60
N MET A 69 7.85 0.32 6.25
CA MET A 69 7.44 1.56 5.57
C MET A 69 8.69 2.43 5.36
N LEU A 70 9.13 2.55 4.12
CA LEU A 70 10.28 3.38 3.73
C LEU A 70 9.92 4.86 3.68
N GLY A 71 8.66 5.16 3.41
CA GLY A 71 8.09 6.49 3.34
C GLY A 71 6.58 6.45 3.07
N PHE A 72 6.01 7.59 2.77
CA PHE A 72 4.64 7.72 2.30
C PHE A 72 4.53 8.91 1.33
N LEU A 73 3.55 8.84 0.44
CA LEU A 73 3.20 9.94 -0.44
C LEU A 73 1.94 10.64 0.05
N PHE A 74 1.83 11.91 -0.28
CA PHE A 74 0.60 12.68 -0.20
C PHE A 74 0.55 13.72 -1.30
N ASN A 75 -0.66 14.08 -1.70
CA ASN A 75 -0.88 15.04 -2.77
C ASN A 75 -1.05 16.46 -2.20
N VAL A 76 -0.43 17.42 -2.86
CA VAL A 76 -0.53 18.84 -2.54
C VAL A 76 -1.19 19.53 -3.71
N LYS A 77 -2.36 20.11 -3.47
CA LYS A 77 -3.02 20.98 -4.44
C LYS A 77 -2.31 22.34 -4.47
N LEU A 78 -1.92 22.76 -5.65
CA LEU A 78 -1.33 24.05 -5.96
C LEU A 78 -2.37 24.95 -6.65
N PRO A 79 -2.08 26.28 -6.78
CA PRO A 79 -2.91 27.16 -7.59
C PRO A 79 -3.08 26.64 -9.03
N ARG A 80 -4.21 26.99 -9.68
CA ARG A 80 -4.57 26.60 -11.05
C ARG A 80 -4.78 25.06 -11.21
N ASN A 81 -5.32 24.40 -10.17
CA ASN A 81 -5.59 22.96 -10.15
C ASN A 81 -4.40 22.05 -10.45
N ARG A 82 -3.19 22.53 -10.24
CA ARG A 82 -1.99 21.69 -10.31
C ARG A 82 -1.82 20.90 -9.03
N PHE A 83 -1.16 19.75 -9.14
CA PHE A 83 -0.85 18.88 -8.01
C PHE A 83 0.65 18.57 -7.96
N VAL A 84 1.13 18.25 -6.77
CA VAL A 84 2.46 17.69 -6.54
C VAL A 84 2.29 16.50 -5.61
N ALA A 85 2.64 15.32 -6.08
CA ALA A 85 2.78 14.15 -5.22
C ALA A 85 4.13 14.21 -4.51
N ARG A 86 4.10 14.27 -3.19
CA ARG A 86 5.27 14.48 -2.35
C ARG A 86 5.62 13.25 -1.56
N PHE A 87 6.86 12.76 -1.67
CA PHE A 87 7.36 11.63 -0.91
C PHE A 87 8.02 12.08 0.41
N VAL A 88 7.49 11.63 1.54
CA VAL A 88 8.04 11.84 2.88
C VAL A 88 8.71 10.58 3.37
N ARG A 89 9.97 10.68 3.72
CA ARG A 89 10.77 9.54 4.22
C ARG A 89 10.48 9.24 5.69
N THR A 90 10.33 7.96 6.00
CA THR A 90 10.25 7.46 7.39
C THR A 90 11.52 6.73 7.83
N THR A 91 12.40 6.43 6.87
CA THR A 91 13.69 5.76 7.06
C THR A 91 14.82 6.54 6.38
N SER A 92 15.99 5.95 6.30
CA SER A 92 17.12 6.49 5.53
C SER A 92 17.05 6.22 4.02
N PHE A 93 16.04 5.51 3.55
CA PHE A 93 15.78 5.35 2.12
C PHE A 93 15.49 6.71 1.47
N ARG A 94 15.99 6.91 0.26
CA ARG A 94 15.75 8.12 -0.51
C ARG A 94 15.56 7.75 -1.98
N PRO A 95 14.35 7.88 -2.54
CA PRO A 95 14.16 7.75 -3.97
C PRO A 95 14.89 8.89 -4.71
N ARG A 96 15.13 8.74 -5.99
CA ARG A 96 15.79 9.79 -6.81
C ARG A 96 14.96 11.07 -6.84
N THR A 97 13.65 10.95 -6.94
CA THR A 97 12.69 12.05 -6.95
C THR A 97 11.82 12.02 -5.70
N LEU A 98 11.72 13.16 -5.01
CA LEU A 98 10.87 13.30 -3.81
C LEU A 98 9.55 14.04 -4.11
N ASP A 99 9.57 15.00 -5.02
CA ASP A 99 8.42 15.81 -5.43
C ASP A 99 8.14 15.54 -6.90
N HIS A 100 6.96 15.00 -7.20
CA HIS A 100 6.48 14.69 -8.54
C HIS A 100 5.49 15.77 -8.97
N SER A 101 6.00 16.83 -9.63
CA SER A 101 5.18 17.94 -10.13
C SER A 101 4.24 17.48 -11.22
N ASP A 102 3.00 17.98 -11.15
CA ASP A 102 1.91 17.69 -12.07
C ASP A 102 1.42 16.24 -12.08
N TRP A 103 1.80 15.48 -11.05
CA TRP A 103 1.34 14.11 -10.81
C TRP A 103 0.55 14.01 -9.51
N TYR A 104 -0.46 13.15 -9.52
CA TYR A 104 -1.27 12.78 -8.37
C TYR A 104 -1.05 11.30 -8.04
N ALA A 105 -0.57 11.00 -6.84
CA ALA A 105 -0.42 9.63 -6.38
C ALA A 105 -1.80 9.03 -6.04
N ARG A 106 -2.11 7.87 -6.60
CA ARG A 106 -3.37 7.14 -6.40
C ARG A 106 -3.23 5.99 -5.43
N ASP A 107 -2.21 5.17 -5.63
CA ASP A 107 -2.03 3.92 -4.91
C ASP A 107 -0.55 3.56 -4.76
N SER A 108 -0.27 2.71 -3.79
CA SER A 108 1.06 2.11 -3.64
C SER A 108 0.96 0.72 -3.05
N ARG A 109 1.42 -0.27 -3.81
CA ARG A 109 1.50 -1.69 -3.40
C ARG A 109 2.72 -2.37 -3.98
N HIS A 110 3.21 -3.36 -3.24
CA HIS A 110 4.25 -4.28 -3.71
C HIS A 110 5.50 -3.56 -4.25
N GLY A 111 5.89 -2.44 -3.59
CA GLY A 111 7.05 -1.65 -3.97
C GLY A 111 6.87 -0.75 -5.21
N ARG A 112 5.64 -0.56 -5.68
CA ARG A 112 5.28 0.35 -6.78
C ARG A 112 4.36 1.46 -6.31
N VAL A 113 4.34 2.54 -7.06
CA VAL A 113 3.42 3.68 -6.89
C VAL A 113 2.70 3.92 -8.21
N LEU A 114 1.38 4.08 -8.14
CA LEU A 114 0.56 4.48 -9.27
C LEU A 114 0.29 5.99 -9.19
N PHE A 115 0.62 6.69 -10.26
CA PHE A 115 0.30 8.09 -10.47
C PHE A 115 -0.71 8.27 -11.60
N HIS A 116 -1.47 9.36 -11.57
CA HIS A 116 -2.17 9.86 -12.73
C HIS A 116 -1.79 11.33 -13.01
N ASN A 117 -1.94 11.73 -14.27
CA ASN A 117 -1.77 13.10 -14.71
C ASN A 117 -3.12 13.83 -14.65
N PRO A 118 -3.34 14.77 -13.71
CA PRO A 118 -4.60 15.50 -13.63
C PRO A 118 -4.72 16.64 -14.65
N SER A 119 -3.67 16.90 -15.44
CA SER A 119 -3.62 18.03 -16.36
C SER A 119 -4.23 17.75 -17.73
N TYR A 120 -4.43 16.47 -18.08
CA TYR A 120 -4.99 16.02 -19.37
C TYR A 120 -4.36 16.72 -20.58
N VAL A 121 -3.03 16.91 -20.56
CA VAL A 121 -2.30 17.50 -21.70
C VAL A 121 -2.15 16.45 -22.79
N GLU A 122 -2.56 16.79 -24.01
CA GLU A 122 -2.45 15.87 -25.16
C GLU A 122 -0.99 15.43 -25.37
N GLY A 123 -0.78 14.11 -25.44
CA GLY A 123 0.53 13.49 -25.60
C GLY A 123 1.23 13.11 -24.29
N ASP A 124 0.75 13.56 -23.13
CA ASP A 124 1.21 13.05 -21.83
C ASP A 124 0.52 11.73 -21.49
N PRO A 125 1.21 10.80 -20.79
CA PRO A 125 0.57 9.57 -20.32
C PRO A 125 -0.47 9.87 -19.24
N ASP A 126 -1.60 9.15 -19.26
CA ASP A 126 -2.66 9.31 -18.28
C ASP A 126 -2.28 8.72 -16.92
N LEU A 127 -1.62 7.57 -16.94
CA LEU A 127 -1.19 6.82 -15.78
C LEU A 127 0.31 6.50 -15.85
N VAL A 128 0.97 6.49 -14.71
CA VAL A 128 2.36 6.03 -14.57
C VAL A 128 2.50 5.11 -13.38
N VAL A 129 3.02 3.91 -13.60
CA VAL A 129 3.51 3.03 -12.53
C VAL A 129 4.99 3.31 -12.33
N TRP A 130 5.37 3.72 -11.13
CA TRP A 130 6.74 4.05 -10.75
C TRP A 130 7.28 3.10 -9.70
N ASN A 131 8.51 2.64 -9.89
CA ASN A 131 9.28 1.92 -8.88
C ASN A 131 10.27 2.88 -8.20
N PRO A 132 10.03 3.32 -6.97
CA PRO A 132 10.91 4.25 -6.25
C PRO A 132 12.33 3.74 -5.98
N ILE A 133 12.56 2.42 -6.03
CA ILE A 133 13.87 1.80 -5.81
C ILE A 133 14.74 1.92 -7.05
N THR A 134 14.22 1.50 -8.22
CA THR A 134 14.96 1.47 -9.50
C THR A 134 14.81 2.77 -10.29
N ASP A 135 13.80 3.58 -9.95
CA ASP A 135 13.34 4.77 -10.68
C ASP A 135 12.73 4.47 -12.06
N GLU A 136 12.44 3.21 -12.34
CA GLU A 136 11.75 2.79 -13.56
C GLU A 136 10.31 3.28 -13.57
N LYS A 137 9.83 3.64 -14.76
CA LYS A 137 8.49 4.17 -15.00
C LYS A 137 7.86 3.48 -16.20
N TRP A 138 6.62 3.03 -16.02
CA TRP A 138 5.78 2.48 -17.07
C TRP A 138 4.61 3.42 -17.30
N GLN A 139 4.46 3.86 -18.55
CA GLN A 139 3.42 4.80 -18.98
C GLN A 139 2.25 4.02 -19.57
N LEU A 140 1.04 4.36 -19.17
CA LEU A 140 -0.20 3.74 -19.64
C LEU A 140 -1.20 4.82 -20.05
N ALA A 141 -1.93 4.55 -21.14
CA ALA A 141 -3.16 5.29 -21.43
C ALA A 141 -4.32 4.76 -20.61
N PHE A 142 -5.37 5.55 -20.42
CA PHE A 142 -6.62 5.07 -19.85
C PHE A 142 -7.24 3.95 -20.69
N PRO A 143 -8.07 3.08 -20.09
CA PRO A 143 -8.90 2.16 -20.86
C PRO A 143 -9.88 2.96 -21.74
N SER A 144 -10.23 2.39 -22.90
CA SER A 144 -11.23 2.96 -23.82
C SER A 144 -12.64 2.71 -23.25
N LEU A 145 -12.98 3.42 -22.18
CA LEU A 145 -14.26 3.36 -21.47
C LEU A 145 -14.78 4.78 -21.25
N ASP A 146 -16.10 4.93 -21.20
CA ASP A 146 -16.72 6.16 -20.75
C ASP A 146 -16.74 6.20 -19.22
N PHE A 147 -16.26 7.28 -18.62
CA PHE A 147 -16.28 7.52 -17.18
C PHE A 147 -16.14 9.01 -16.87
N GLU A 148 -16.80 9.45 -15.82
CA GLU A 148 -16.64 10.79 -15.24
C GLU A 148 -15.78 10.74 -13.98
N ASP A 149 -16.05 9.76 -13.12
CA ASP A 149 -15.32 9.50 -11.91
C ASP A 149 -14.66 8.13 -11.95
N TRP A 150 -13.45 8.02 -11.44
CA TRP A 150 -12.69 6.78 -11.50
C TRP A 150 -11.65 6.66 -10.39
N ASP A 151 -11.23 5.43 -10.13
CA ASP A 151 -10.05 5.12 -9.34
C ASP A 151 -9.28 3.92 -9.90
N ALA A 152 -8.03 3.76 -9.47
CA ALA A 152 -7.19 2.67 -9.94
C ALA A 152 -6.18 2.24 -8.86
N ALA A 153 -5.75 0.98 -8.96
CA ALA A 153 -4.80 0.38 -8.04
C ALA A 153 -3.74 -0.45 -8.77
N VAL A 154 -2.49 -0.39 -8.29
CA VAL A 154 -1.39 -1.22 -8.81
C VAL A 154 -1.27 -2.50 -8.01
N LEU A 155 -1.11 -3.65 -8.70
CA LEU A 155 -1.08 -4.98 -8.12
C LEU A 155 0.10 -5.79 -8.66
N CYS A 156 0.53 -6.81 -7.93
CA CYS A 156 1.42 -7.84 -8.47
C CYS A 156 0.64 -8.77 -9.41
N ALA A 157 1.22 -9.13 -10.56
CA ALA A 157 0.54 -10.03 -11.51
C ALA A 157 0.52 -11.50 -11.06
N ALA A 158 1.37 -11.91 -10.13
CA ALA A 158 1.46 -13.28 -9.64
C ALA A 158 0.44 -13.54 -8.52
N PHE A 159 -0.86 -13.60 -8.89
CA PHE A 159 -1.94 -13.91 -7.95
C PHE A 159 -1.76 -15.27 -7.27
N GLY A 160 -1.89 -15.28 -5.93
CA GLY A 160 -1.91 -16.52 -5.13
C GLY A 160 -0.58 -17.29 -5.05
N GLY A 161 0.41 -16.92 -5.86
CA GLY A 161 1.73 -17.56 -5.89
C GLY A 161 2.88 -16.69 -5.42
N CYS A 162 2.62 -15.44 -4.99
CA CYS A 162 3.63 -14.49 -4.56
C CYS A 162 3.46 -14.12 -3.09
N ASP A 163 4.56 -14.14 -2.34
CA ASP A 163 4.61 -13.66 -0.95
C ASP A 163 4.70 -12.12 -0.85
N HIS A 164 4.79 -11.44 -1.99
CA HIS A 164 4.92 -10.00 -2.14
C HIS A 164 6.10 -9.35 -1.42
N LEU A 165 7.10 -10.12 -1.04
CA LEU A 165 8.28 -9.60 -0.32
C LEU A 165 9.32 -9.00 -1.27
N ASP A 166 9.30 -9.36 -2.58
CA ASP A 166 10.29 -8.94 -3.60
C ASP A 166 9.74 -8.86 -5.03
N CYS A 167 8.47 -8.62 -5.19
CA CYS A 167 7.84 -8.63 -6.52
C CYS A 167 7.86 -7.27 -7.26
N HIS A 168 8.54 -6.27 -6.70
CA HIS A 168 8.57 -4.91 -7.26
C HIS A 168 9.24 -4.81 -8.64
N GLY A 169 10.12 -5.74 -9.02
CA GLY A 169 10.76 -5.85 -10.34
C GLY A 169 10.03 -6.78 -11.32
N GLY A 170 9.01 -7.55 -10.87
CA GLY A 170 8.27 -8.48 -11.71
C GLY A 170 7.11 -7.84 -12.47
N PRO A 171 6.28 -8.64 -13.16
CA PRO A 171 5.09 -8.13 -13.84
C PRO A 171 4.05 -7.60 -12.85
N PHE A 172 3.23 -6.64 -13.33
CA PHE A 172 2.20 -6.00 -12.54
C PHE A 172 0.88 -5.88 -13.31
N LEU A 173 -0.17 -5.65 -12.56
CA LEU A 173 -1.49 -5.29 -13.06
C LEU A 173 -1.86 -3.90 -12.57
N VAL A 174 -2.77 -3.23 -13.30
CA VAL A 174 -3.49 -2.06 -12.80
C VAL A 174 -4.98 -2.37 -12.90
N ALA A 175 -5.66 -2.44 -11.77
CA ALA A 175 -7.11 -2.53 -11.71
C ALA A 175 -7.68 -1.11 -11.82
N PHE A 176 -8.61 -0.91 -12.73
CA PHE A 176 -9.30 0.35 -12.97
C PHE A 176 -10.80 0.16 -12.74
N VAL A 177 -11.41 1.14 -12.11
CA VAL A 177 -12.86 1.23 -11.97
C VAL A 177 -13.31 2.65 -12.25
N GLY A 178 -14.34 2.82 -13.06
CA GLY A 178 -14.91 4.13 -13.37
C GLY A 178 -16.44 4.05 -13.47
N THR A 179 -17.12 5.15 -13.17
CA THR A 179 -18.57 5.29 -13.31
C THR A 179 -18.85 6.43 -14.27
N ASP A 180 -19.76 6.20 -15.22
CA ASP A 180 -20.18 7.18 -16.19
C ASP A 180 -21.34 8.06 -15.67
N ASN A 181 -21.81 8.99 -16.52
CA ASN A 181 -22.92 9.89 -16.22
C ASN A 181 -24.28 9.20 -16.14
N GLU A 182 -24.40 7.96 -16.64
CA GLU A 182 -25.63 7.16 -16.60
C GLU A 182 -25.68 6.26 -15.35
N GLY A 183 -24.64 6.30 -14.49
CA GLY A 183 -24.54 5.46 -13.31
C GLY A 183 -24.04 4.05 -13.60
N ILE A 184 -23.44 3.81 -14.76
CA ILE A 184 -22.86 2.51 -15.10
C ILE A 184 -21.42 2.47 -14.59
N THR A 185 -21.13 1.53 -13.71
CA THR A 185 -19.76 1.27 -13.22
C THR A 185 -19.12 0.20 -14.08
N SER A 186 -17.95 0.53 -14.60
CA SER A 186 -17.10 -0.35 -15.41
C SER A 186 -15.79 -0.64 -14.70
N ALA A 187 -15.32 -1.89 -14.75
CA ALA A 187 -14.02 -2.29 -14.23
C ALA A 187 -13.23 -3.11 -15.25
N CYS A 188 -11.94 -2.85 -15.36
CA CYS A 188 -11.03 -3.62 -16.21
C CYS A 188 -9.63 -3.69 -15.58
N VAL A 189 -8.77 -4.54 -16.14
CA VAL A 189 -7.41 -4.76 -15.64
C VAL A 189 -6.42 -4.64 -16.77
N TYR A 190 -5.40 -3.78 -16.58
CA TYR A 190 -4.22 -3.72 -17.43
C TYR A 190 -3.21 -4.77 -16.99
N SER A 191 -2.57 -5.44 -17.95
CA SER A 191 -1.44 -6.33 -17.71
C SER A 191 -0.16 -5.75 -18.32
N SER A 192 0.89 -5.63 -17.50
CA SER A 192 2.21 -5.21 -17.97
C SER A 192 2.89 -6.24 -18.88
N GLU A 193 2.46 -7.51 -18.86
CA GLU A 193 3.01 -8.56 -19.70
C GLU A 193 2.49 -8.48 -21.13
N THR A 194 1.20 -8.14 -21.30
CA THR A 194 0.57 -8.00 -22.62
C THR A 194 0.51 -6.55 -23.09
N ALA A 195 0.74 -5.60 -22.20
CA ALA A 195 0.59 -4.16 -22.42
C ALA A 195 -0.82 -3.77 -22.93
N THR A 196 -1.84 -4.49 -22.46
CA THR A 196 -3.24 -4.29 -22.86
C THR A 196 -4.18 -4.27 -21.66
N TRP A 197 -5.32 -3.57 -21.81
CA TRP A 197 -6.46 -3.65 -20.92
C TRP A 197 -7.31 -4.88 -21.27
N SER A 198 -7.89 -5.49 -20.27
CA SER A 198 -8.89 -6.56 -20.44
C SER A 198 -10.24 -6.00 -20.89
N ASP A 199 -11.15 -6.87 -21.35
CA ASP A 199 -12.55 -6.51 -21.48
C ASP A 199 -13.11 -5.99 -20.16
N ALA A 200 -14.02 -5.03 -20.27
CA ALA A 200 -14.68 -4.43 -19.12
C ALA A 200 -15.76 -5.35 -18.54
N THR A 201 -15.85 -5.36 -17.22
CA THR A 201 -17.02 -5.84 -16.49
C THR A 201 -17.87 -4.64 -16.12
N VAL A 202 -19.16 -4.70 -16.33
CA VAL A 202 -20.09 -3.59 -16.09
C VAL A 202 -21.17 -3.97 -15.08
N ALA A 203 -21.62 -2.99 -14.30
CA ALA A 203 -22.75 -3.13 -13.38
C ALA A 203 -23.42 -1.77 -13.17
N GLU A 204 -24.75 -1.75 -12.96
CA GLU A 204 -25.45 -0.54 -12.56
C GLU A 204 -25.06 -0.15 -11.13
N HIS A 205 -24.65 1.10 -10.93
CA HIS A 205 -24.35 1.62 -9.61
C HIS A 205 -25.65 1.86 -8.83
N PRO A 206 -25.72 1.46 -7.52
CA PRO A 206 -26.95 1.58 -6.74
C PRO A 206 -27.39 3.02 -6.47
N ASN A 207 -26.56 4.00 -6.77
CA ASN A 207 -26.85 5.44 -6.64
C ASN A 207 -26.52 6.13 -7.96
N ASP A 208 -27.32 7.12 -8.35
CA ASP A 208 -27.25 7.82 -9.64
C ASP A 208 -25.92 8.56 -9.89
N PHE A 209 -25.15 8.86 -8.84
CA PHE A 209 -23.85 9.53 -8.93
C PHE A 209 -22.87 8.88 -7.96
N ALA A 210 -21.82 8.28 -8.48
CA ALA A 210 -20.71 7.75 -7.70
C ALA A 210 -19.47 8.61 -7.91
N ILE A 211 -19.18 9.54 -7.01
CA ILE A 211 -17.89 10.23 -6.98
C ILE A 211 -16.86 9.31 -6.31
N MET A 212 -15.91 8.81 -7.07
CA MET A 212 -14.86 7.96 -6.52
C MET A 212 -13.95 8.78 -5.60
N ASN A 213 -13.74 8.27 -4.41
CA ASN A 213 -12.83 8.91 -3.46
C ASN A 213 -11.40 8.58 -3.83
N MET A 214 -10.58 9.60 -4.04
CA MET A 214 -9.15 9.47 -4.29
C MET A 214 -8.38 8.93 -3.05
N LYS A 215 -8.95 7.97 -2.32
CA LYS A 215 -8.33 7.27 -1.19
C LYS A 215 -7.79 5.92 -1.64
N PRO A 216 -6.69 5.46 -1.02
CA PRO A 216 -6.14 4.17 -1.36
C PRO A 216 -7.20 3.07 -1.28
N SER A 217 -7.26 2.26 -2.32
CA SER A 217 -8.05 1.03 -2.37
C SER A 217 -7.48 -0.01 -1.40
N GLU A 218 -8.23 -1.07 -1.10
CA GLU A 218 -7.74 -2.20 -0.30
C GLU A 218 -7.90 -3.52 -1.04
N LEU A 219 -6.85 -4.35 -0.98
CA LEU A 219 -6.83 -5.68 -1.59
C LEU A 219 -6.99 -6.74 -0.49
N VAL A 220 -8.03 -7.54 -0.59
CA VAL A 220 -8.26 -8.68 0.31
C VAL A 220 -8.44 -9.96 -0.51
N GLY A 221 -7.48 -10.86 -0.42
CA GLY A 221 -7.44 -12.04 -1.29
C GLY A 221 -7.35 -11.63 -2.76
N ASN A 222 -8.31 -12.05 -3.58
CA ASN A 222 -8.40 -11.70 -5.00
C ASN A 222 -9.38 -10.55 -5.29
N THR A 223 -9.86 -9.88 -4.27
CA THR A 223 -10.87 -8.81 -4.40
C THR A 223 -10.28 -7.48 -4.04
N ILE A 224 -10.43 -6.49 -4.93
CA ILE A 224 -10.04 -5.11 -4.65
C ILE A 224 -11.28 -4.27 -4.36
N TYR A 225 -11.12 -3.37 -3.37
CA TYR A 225 -12.17 -2.52 -2.86
C TYR A 225 -11.81 -1.05 -3.05
N PHE A 226 -12.75 -0.28 -3.59
CA PHE A 226 -12.63 1.17 -3.77
C PHE A 226 -13.76 1.87 -3.00
N ILE A 227 -13.46 3.02 -2.46
CA ILE A 227 -14.45 3.83 -1.74
C ILE A 227 -15.01 4.92 -2.66
N ALA A 228 -16.33 5.05 -2.75
CA ALA A 228 -16.99 6.19 -3.36
C ALA A 228 -17.39 7.20 -2.28
N VAL A 229 -17.06 8.50 -2.46
CA VAL A 229 -17.22 9.52 -1.41
C VAL A 229 -18.67 9.89 -1.16
N ASP A 230 -19.37 10.27 -2.20
CA ASP A 230 -20.69 10.87 -2.07
C ASP A 230 -21.81 9.84 -2.11
N SER A 231 -21.55 8.68 -2.70
CA SER A 231 -22.52 7.59 -2.80
C SER A 231 -22.62 6.74 -1.54
N LYS A 232 -21.68 6.90 -0.60
CA LYS A 232 -21.60 6.03 0.59
C LYS A 232 -21.54 4.55 0.23
N THR A 233 -20.82 4.24 -0.86
CA THR A 233 -20.72 2.92 -1.42
C THR A 233 -19.26 2.49 -1.48
N ILE A 234 -19.00 1.22 -1.26
CA ILE A 234 -17.73 0.57 -1.51
C ILE A 234 -17.92 -0.29 -2.75
N VAL A 235 -17.13 -0.04 -3.78
CA VAL A 235 -17.09 -0.87 -4.98
C VAL A 235 -16.19 -2.05 -4.74
N GLU A 236 -16.71 -3.24 -4.91
CA GLU A 236 -15.99 -4.52 -4.81
C GLU A 236 -15.76 -5.07 -6.21
N TYR A 237 -14.51 -5.36 -6.56
CA TYR A 237 -14.16 -6.00 -7.82
C TYR A 237 -13.34 -7.27 -7.57
N ASP A 238 -13.97 -8.43 -7.83
CA ASP A 238 -13.29 -9.74 -7.80
C ASP A 238 -12.48 -9.92 -9.08
N LEU A 239 -11.17 -9.85 -8.95
CA LEU A 239 -10.22 -9.93 -10.06
C LEU A 239 -10.19 -11.33 -10.72
N GLY A 240 -10.47 -12.38 -9.94
CA GLY A 240 -10.47 -13.75 -10.44
C GLY A 240 -11.74 -14.10 -11.20
N ARG A 241 -12.90 -13.70 -10.69
CA ARG A 241 -14.22 -13.92 -11.30
C ARG A 241 -14.60 -12.84 -12.28
N ARG A 242 -13.92 -11.70 -12.26
CA ARG A 242 -14.29 -10.48 -13.01
C ARG A 242 -15.73 -10.06 -12.72
N GLN A 243 -16.04 -9.88 -11.45
CA GLN A 243 -17.36 -9.50 -10.99
C GLN A 243 -17.31 -8.23 -10.17
N LEU A 244 -18.24 -7.32 -10.44
CA LEU A 244 -18.49 -6.11 -9.67
C LEU A 244 -19.63 -6.36 -8.68
N ALA A 245 -19.46 -5.83 -7.46
CA ALA A 245 -20.50 -5.76 -6.46
C ALA A 245 -20.37 -4.44 -5.68
N PHE A 246 -21.42 -4.10 -4.95
CA PHE A 246 -21.50 -2.86 -4.18
C PHE A 246 -21.83 -3.18 -2.74
N ILE A 247 -21.16 -2.49 -1.82
CA ILE A 247 -21.29 -2.69 -0.38
C ILE A 247 -21.54 -1.36 0.28
N ASP A 248 -22.54 -1.30 1.17
CA ASP A 248 -22.73 -0.16 2.03
C ASP A 248 -21.61 -0.10 3.09
N PRO A 249 -20.98 1.06 3.34
CA PRO A 249 -20.06 1.22 4.44
C PRO A 249 -20.78 1.11 5.80
N PRO A 250 -20.05 0.99 6.94
CA PRO A 250 -20.67 0.94 8.25
C PRO A 250 -21.64 2.10 8.49
N PHE A 251 -22.88 1.81 8.90
CA PHE A 251 -23.98 2.78 9.05
C PHE A 251 -23.65 4.02 9.89
N ALA A 252 -22.79 3.89 10.87
CA ALA A 252 -22.38 5.00 11.75
C ALA A 252 -21.47 6.03 11.07
N TYR A 253 -21.14 5.83 9.77
CA TYR A 253 -20.09 6.57 9.13
C TYR A 253 -20.58 7.38 7.93
N GLN A 254 -20.58 8.72 8.09
CA GLN A 254 -20.78 9.68 7.00
C GLN A 254 -19.50 10.53 6.90
N GLY A 255 -18.65 10.26 5.91
CA GLY A 255 -17.45 11.07 5.69
C GLY A 255 -16.17 10.26 5.43
N CYS A 256 -15.01 10.84 5.75
CA CYS A 256 -13.71 10.34 5.34
C CYS A 256 -13.23 9.10 6.10
N GLY A 257 -13.58 7.89 5.67
CA GLY A 257 -13.02 6.61 6.13
C GLY A 257 -11.89 6.10 5.26
N VAL A 258 -11.24 5.05 5.71
CA VAL A 258 -10.18 4.33 5.02
C VAL A 258 -10.47 2.84 5.08
N LEU A 259 -10.33 2.17 3.95
CA LEU A 259 -10.35 0.71 3.89
C LEU A 259 -9.06 0.15 4.48
N MET A 260 -9.15 -1.02 5.08
CA MET A 260 -8.04 -1.73 5.68
C MET A 260 -8.33 -3.23 5.71
N PRO A 261 -7.31 -4.11 5.82
CA PRO A 261 -7.58 -5.51 6.13
C PRO A 261 -8.12 -5.64 7.56
N ALA A 262 -9.12 -6.46 7.74
CA ALA A 262 -9.66 -6.77 9.07
C ALA A 262 -8.67 -7.60 9.90
N MET A 263 -8.71 -7.51 11.21
CA MET A 263 -7.80 -8.21 12.15
C MET A 263 -7.91 -9.74 12.11
N GLY A 264 -8.91 -10.31 11.48
CA GLY A 264 -9.11 -11.75 11.28
C GLY A 264 -9.07 -12.19 9.82
N GLY A 265 -8.60 -11.33 8.93
CA GLY A 265 -8.79 -11.46 7.48
C GLY A 265 -10.09 -10.81 7.02
N GLY A 266 -10.27 -10.66 5.71
CA GLY A 266 -11.42 -9.97 5.14
C GLY A 266 -11.29 -8.44 5.15
N LEU A 267 -12.39 -7.77 4.76
CA LEU A 267 -12.45 -6.32 4.62
C LEU A 267 -12.69 -5.63 5.97
N GLY A 268 -11.89 -4.64 6.27
CA GLY A 268 -12.06 -3.72 7.38
C GLY A 268 -12.29 -2.29 6.92
N PHE A 269 -12.83 -1.50 7.80
CA PHE A 269 -13.08 -0.08 7.60
C PHE A 269 -12.72 0.70 8.87
N THR A 270 -12.17 1.89 8.70
CA THR A 270 -11.84 2.74 9.83
C THR A 270 -12.16 4.19 9.53
N GLY A 271 -12.63 4.91 10.54
CA GLY A 271 -12.95 6.33 10.43
C GLY A 271 -12.99 7.02 11.77
N VAL A 272 -12.87 8.34 11.75
CA VAL A 272 -12.93 9.18 12.94
C VAL A 272 -14.32 9.79 13.07
N ARG A 273 -14.91 9.71 14.27
CA ARG A 273 -16.13 10.41 14.63
C ARG A 273 -15.96 11.06 16.00
N GLY A 274 -16.09 12.38 16.06
CA GLY A 274 -15.75 13.15 17.26
C GLY A 274 -14.26 12.98 17.59
N SER A 275 -13.97 12.60 18.82
CA SER A 275 -12.61 12.34 19.31
C SER A 275 -12.20 10.86 19.27
N CYS A 276 -12.93 10.01 18.58
CA CYS A 276 -12.70 8.58 18.58
C CYS A 276 -12.46 8.05 17.17
N LEU A 277 -11.49 7.14 17.05
CA LEU A 277 -11.23 6.32 15.87
C LEU A 277 -11.96 4.99 16.05
N TYR A 278 -12.79 4.66 15.09
CA TYR A 278 -13.59 3.43 15.08
C TYR A 278 -13.03 2.45 14.04
N LEU A 279 -12.96 1.18 14.41
CA LEU A 279 -12.54 0.10 13.55
C LEU A 279 -13.67 -0.92 13.41
N TRP A 280 -14.00 -1.26 12.17
CA TRP A 280 -14.99 -2.28 11.82
C TRP A 280 -14.36 -3.40 11.00
N SER A 281 -14.92 -4.59 11.08
CA SER A 281 -14.68 -5.70 10.16
C SER A 281 -15.99 -6.15 9.53
N ARG A 282 -15.93 -6.50 8.25
CA ARG A 282 -17.05 -7.11 7.52
C ARG A 282 -16.93 -8.62 7.64
N GLU A 283 -17.95 -9.25 8.18
CA GLU A 283 -17.96 -10.68 8.47
C GLU A 283 -19.22 -11.32 7.90
N ALA A 284 -19.08 -12.58 7.44
CA ALA A 284 -20.21 -13.38 7.04
C ALA A 284 -21.05 -13.75 8.28
N GLY A 285 -22.34 -13.39 8.26
CA GLY A 285 -23.30 -13.82 9.27
C GLY A 285 -23.66 -15.31 9.12
N PRO A 286 -24.40 -15.86 10.09
CA PRO A 286 -24.83 -17.27 10.07
C PRO A 286 -25.73 -17.62 8.87
N ASP A 287 -26.40 -16.65 8.31
CA ASP A 287 -27.27 -16.73 7.14
C ASP A 287 -26.55 -16.51 5.80
N GLY A 288 -25.23 -16.33 5.83
CA GLY A 288 -24.41 -16.02 4.67
C GLY A 288 -24.43 -14.54 4.25
N THR A 289 -25.22 -13.68 4.90
CA THR A 289 -25.15 -12.22 4.69
C THR A 289 -23.94 -11.64 5.39
N ALA A 290 -23.20 -10.77 4.70
CA ALA A 290 -22.05 -10.12 5.30
C ALA A 290 -22.45 -8.80 5.96
N ALA A 291 -22.09 -8.62 7.23
CA ALA A 291 -22.41 -7.44 8.03
C ALA A 291 -21.17 -6.78 8.63
N TRP A 292 -21.26 -5.48 8.92
CA TRP A 292 -20.23 -4.74 9.61
C TRP A 292 -20.34 -4.90 11.12
N THR A 293 -19.25 -5.33 11.76
CA THR A 293 -19.13 -5.44 13.22
C THR A 293 -18.09 -4.46 13.71
N GLN A 294 -18.46 -3.60 14.67
CA GLN A 294 -17.52 -2.70 15.34
C GLN A 294 -16.59 -3.51 16.25
N ARG A 295 -15.31 -3.46 15.97
CA ARG A 295 -14.29 -4.24 16.69
C ARG A 295 -13.59 -3.46 17.78
N ARG A 296 -13.32 -2.19 17.52
CA ARG A 296 -12.53 -1.39 18.44
C ARG A 296 -12.87 0.09 18.32
N VAL A 297 -12.72 0.78 19.44
CA VAL A 297 -12.74 2.25 19.52
C VAL A 297 -11.44 2.69 20.18
N ILE A 298 -10.78 3.69 19.63
CA ILE A 298 -9.55 4.28 20.16
C ILE A 298 -9.80 5.77 20.36
N GLU A 299 -9.65 6.24 21.58
CA GLU A 299 -9.76 7.66 21.91
C GLU A 299 -8.56 8.43 21.39
N LEU A 300 -8.81 9.55 20.71
CA LEU A 300 -7.80 10.42 20.11
C LEU A 300 -7.54 11.69 20.95
N ASN A 301 -8.06 11.75 22.18
CA ASN A 301 -7.98 12.93 23.04
C ASN A 301 -6.54 13.40 23.34
N THR A 302 -5.56 12.51 23.14
CA THR A 302 -4.13 12.83 23.30
C THR A 302 -3.50 13.46 22.07
N LEU A 303 -4.19 13.46 20.93
CA LEU A 303 -3.68 14.11 19.72
C LEU A 303 -3.83 15.62 19.84
N PRO A 304 -2.78 16.41 19.58
CA PRO A 304 -2.87 17.85 19.59
C PRO A 304 -3.76 18.36 18.45
N THR A 305 -4.67 19.27 18.81
CA THR A 305 -5.51 20.04 17.89
C THR A 305 -5.32 21.52 18.19
N ARG A 306 -5.45 22.41 17.20
CA ARG A 306 -5.27 23.85 17.34
C ARG A 306 -6.59 24.59 17.58
N ALA A 307 -7.68 24.03 17.06
CA ALA A 307 -9.01 24.65 17.15
C ALA A 307 -9.92 23.94 18.14
N PRO A 308 -10.70 24.67 18.93
CA PRO A 308 -11.80 24.06 19.67
C PRO A 308 -13.00 23.82 18.75
N LEU A 309 -13.32 22.55 18.52
CA LEU A 309 -14.64 21.92 18.60
C LEU A 309 -15.79 22.31 17.64
N TYR A 310 -15.58 22.97 16.51
CA TYR A 310 -16.67 23.16 15.51
C TYR A 310 -16.21 22.63 14.13
N GLY A 311 -16.33 21.32 13.94
CA GLY A 311 -16.01 20.60 12.71
C GLY A 311 -15.21 19.31 12.96
N PRO A 312 -15.03 18.43 11.99
CA PRO A 312 -14.19 17.24 12.14
C PRO A 312 -12.72 17.69 12.28
N THR A 313 -12.24 17.78 13.51
CA THR A 313 -10.86 18.19 13.82
C THR A 313 -9.84 17.09 13.49
N ALA A 314 -10.29 15.87 13.23
CA ALA A 314 -9.46 14.73 12.86
C ALA A 314 -10.13 13.86 11.79
N ALA A 315 -9.33 13.29 10.89
CA ALA A 315 -9.80 12.34 9.89
C ALA A 315 -8.77 11.22 9.65
N ALA A 316 -9.27 9.99 9.42
CA ALA A 316 -8.43 8.91 8.93
C ALA A 316 -8.09 9.16 7.46
N VAL A 317 -6.80 9.10 7.10
CA VAL A 317 -6.30 9.51 5.78
C VAL A 317 -5.44 8.47 5.08
N GLY A 318 -5.15 7.35 5.72
CA GLY A 318 -4.39 6.25 5.11
C GLY A 318 -4.10 5.15 6.12
N PHE A 319 -3.80 3.97 5.62
CA PHE A 319 -3.46 2.79 6.40
C PHE A 319 -2.25 2.07 5.82
N ALA A 320 -1.25 1.77 6.63
CA ALA A 320 -0.11 0.95 6.23
C ALA A 320 -0.40 -0.52 6.56
N ALA A 321 -0.86 -1.26 5.55
CA ALA A 321 -1.12 -2.69 5.64
C ALA A 321 0.13 -3.45 6.11
N GLY A 322 -0.05 -4.54 6.85
CA GLY A 322 1.05 -5.32 7.44
C GLY A 322 1.72 -4.70 8.66
N LEU A 323 1.79 -3.36 8.77
CA LEU A 323 2.36 -2.66 9.92
C LEU A 323 1.32 -2.32 10.99
N GLY A 324 0.04 -2.38 10.67
CA GLY A 324 -1.05 -2.01 11.56
C GLY A 324 -0.97 -0.54 12.00
N VAL A 325 -0.58 0.36 11.07
CA VAL A 325 -0.44 1.79 11.33
C VAL A 325 -1.49 2.55 10.55
N ILE A 326 -2.33 3.30 11.26
CA ILE A 326 -3.27 4.24 10.66
C ILE A 326 -2.72 5.66 10.73
N PHE A 327 -2.98 6.43 9.67
CA PHE A 327 -2.68 7.85 9.64
C PHE A 327 -3.93 8.67 9.91
N VAL A 328 -3.80 9.57 10.87
CA VAL A 328 -4.86 10.51 11.24
C VAL A 328 -4.33 11.93 11.04
N THR A 329 -5.06 12.72 10.26
CA THR A 329 -4.79 14.15 10.12
C THR A 329 -5.56 14.95 11.15
N THR A 330 -4.94 16.02 11.63
CA THR A 330 -5.57 17.08 12.44
C THR A 330 -5.12 18.44 11.89
N ASP A 331 -5.66 19.53 12.38
CA ASP A 331 -5.18 20.89 12.10
C ASP A 331 -3.73 21.14 12.61
N ALA A 332 -3.27 20.34 13.58
CA ALA A 332 -1.90 20.38 14.10
C ALA A 332 -0.89 19.56 13.29
N GLY A 333 -1.35 18.72 12.36
CA GLY A 333 -0.49 17.87 11.53
C GLY A 333 -1.01 16.44 11.37
N VAL A 334 -0.15 15.56 10.86
CA VAL A 334 -0.46 14.15 10.67
C VAL A 334 0.23 13.29 11.70
N PHE A 335 -0.51 12.32 12.22
CA PHE A 335 -0.08 11.36 13.23
C PHE A 335 -0.20 9.93 12.69
N ALA A 336 0.85 9.15 12.85
CA ALA A 336 0.85 7.71 12.64
C ALA A 336 0.52 7.02 13.97
N ILE A 337 -0.56 6.27 14.01
CA ILE A 337 -1.04 5.56 15.21
C ILE A 337 -0.86 4.07 14.98
N ASN A 338 -0.06 3.43 15.81
CA ASN A 338 0.07 1.98 15.79
C ASN A 338 -1.13 1.36 16.50
N LEU A 339 -1.92 0.56 15.78
CA LEU A 339 -3.15 -0.02 16.29
C LEU A 339 -2.94 -1.03 17.42
N LYS A 340 -1.76 -1.67 17.50
CA LYS A 340 -1.45 -2.63 18.56
C LYS A 340 -1.10 -1.94 19.87
N SER A 341 -0.21 -0.96 19.84
CA SER A 341 0.27 -0.25 21.03
C SER A 341 -0.53 1.00 21.36
N CYS A 342 -1.39 1.50 20.49
CA CYS A 342 -2.09 2.79 20.57
C CYS A 342 -1.15 4.01 20.69
N ILE A 343 0.13 3.84 20.37
CA ILE A 343 1.09 4.93 20.41
C ILE A 343 0.94 5.76 19.13
N ALA A 344 0.72 7.06 19.30
CA ALA A 344 0.68 8.03 18.22
C ALA A 344 2.02 8.75 18.10
N LYS A 345 2.51 8.88 16.87
CA LYS A 345 3.72 9.64 16.54
C LYS A 345 3.41 10.65 15.44
N LYS A 346 3.77 11.91 15.67
CA LYS A 346 3.65 12.94 14.63
C LYS A 346 4.63 12.68 13.50
N VAL A 347 4.14 12.62 12.27
CA VAL A 347 4.94 12.33 11.05
C VAL A 347 4.98 13.50 10.08
N SER A 348 4.07 14.47 10.20
CA SER A 348 4.08 15.71 9.42
C SER A 348 3.54 16.87 10.25
N ASN A 349 4.10 18.07 10.06
CA ASN A 349 3.59 19.33 10.62
C ASN A 349 2.48 19.94 9.75
N ARG A 350 2.25 19.40 8.56
CA ARG A 350 1.21 19.86 7.65
C ARG A 350 -0.11 19.24 8.08
N GLY A 351 -1.07 20.07 8.45
CA GLY A 351 -2.46 19.67 8.64
C GLY A 351 -3.21 19.60 7.32
N SER A 352 -4.46 19.16 7.35
CA SER A 352 -5.36 19.10 6.19
C SER A 352 -4.79 18.32 4.99
N ILE A 353 -4.20 17.17 5.26
CA ILE A 353 -3.84 16.19 4.24
C ILE A 353 -5.02 15.25 4.07
N ASP A 354 -5.55 15.13 2.86
CA ASP A 354 -6.76 14.36 2.57
C ASP A 354 -6.45 12.85 2.43
N THR A 355 -5.25 12.52 1.92
CA THR A 355 -4.86 11.15 1.65
C THR A 355 -3.38 10.93 1.89
N ILE A 356 -3.04 9.83 2.55
CA ILE A 356 -1.68 9.32 2.69
C ILE A 356 -1.61 7.94 2.06
N ILE A 357 -0.61 7.76 1.23
CA ILE A 357 -0.31 6.53 0.51
C ILE A 357 1.01 5.97 1.05
N PRO A 358 0.96 4.97 1.95
CA PRO A 358 2.15 4.36 2.51
C PRO A 358 2.97 3.62 1.46
N TYR A 359 4.29 3.81 1.44
CA TYR A 359 5.21 3.06 0.61
C TYR A 359 5.96 2.05 1.45
N THR A 360 5.62 0.77 1.28
CA THR A 360 6.17 -0.36 2.03
C THR A 360 6.88 -1.33 1.08
N THR A 361 8.16 -1.58 1.32
CA THR A 361 8.95 -2.59 0.61
C THR A 361 10.26 -2.82 1.34
N PHE A 362 10.95 -3.93 1.05
CA PHE A 362 12.33 -4.12 1.48
C PHE A 362 13.27 -3.30 0.59
N TYR A 363 14.28 -2.67 1.20
CA TYR A 363 15.39 -2.04 0.50
C TYR A 363 16.69 -2.68 0.96
N THR A 364 17.31 -3.41 0.08
CA THR A 364 18.46 -4.28 0.32
C THR A 364 19.69 -3.82 -0.51
N PRO A 365 20.93 -4.24 -0.17
CA PRO A 365 22.15 -3.74 -0.81
C PRO A 365 22.26 -4.02 -2.32
N ASP A 366 21.62 -5.04 -2.84
CA ASP A 366 21.50 -5.31 -4.28
C ASP A 366 20.84 -4.15 -5.05
N HIS A 367 19.92 -3.44 -4.42
CA HIS A 367 19.28 -2.23 -4.98
C HIS A 367 20.14 -0.97 -4.85
N ALA A 368 21.14 -0.97 -3.95
CA ALA A 368 21.98 0.21 -3.68
C ALA A 368 23.19 0.34 -4.62
N THR A 369 23.43 -0.66 -5.45
CA THR A 369 24.59 -0.76 -6.38
C THR A 369 24.29 -0.35 -7.81
N GLY A 370 23.08 0.15 -8.09
CA GLY A 370 22.63 0.65 -9.40
C GLY A 370 22.83 2.15 -9.60
#